data_6b198bf01555556beb7924633bf83d39
#
_entry.id   6b198bf01555556beb7924633bf83d39
#
_cell.length_a   1.000
_cell.length_b   1.000
_cell.length_c   1.000
_cell.angle_alpha   90.00
_cell.angle_beta   90.00
_cell.angle_gamma   90.00
#
_symmetry.space_group_name_H-M   'P 1'
#
loop_
_entity.id
_entity.type
_entity.pdbx_description
1 polymer ?
#
loop_
_entity_poly.entity_id
_entity_poly.type
_entity_poly.pdbx_seq_one_letter_code
_entity_poly.pdbx_strand_id
1 'polypeptide(L)'
;MHAGSIQDVRALCTTKGKVMAGKLYLCATPIGNLEDITCRVVRTLKEVDLIAAEDTRNSIKLLNHFEIRTPMTSYHEYNKIEKAYQLVDKMREGLDIALITDAGTPGISDPGEDLVRVCYEEGIEVTSLPGPAACITALTMSGQPTRRFAFEAFLPREKKERAAVLSQLVNETRTIIIYEAPHHLIRTLEELYETLGDRKLTVCRELTKRYEEKTLTTFSEILQYYKDNEPRGEYVLVIAGKTFEELKQEEQKNWENLSLEDHMEVYEKQGISRKEAMKLVAKDRGISRRDVYQALLS
;
A
#
# COMPACT_ATOMS: atom_id res chain seq x y z
N MET A 1 0.66 36.83 -28.76
CA MET A 1 -0.47 36.02 -28.30
C MET A 1 -0.47 36.09 -26.78
N HIS A 2 -1.45 36.83 -26.21
CA HIS A 2 -1.52 37.10 -24.77
C HIS A 2 -2.04 35.87 -24.05
N ALA A 3 -1.27 35.36 -23.11
CA ALA A 3 -1.74 34.40 -22.13
C ALA A 3 -2.64 35.17 -21.14
N GLY A 4 -3.96 34.99 -21.26
CA GLY A 4 -4.90 35.49 -20.26
C GLY A 4 -4.63 34.81 -18.91
N SER A 5 -4.56 35.61 -17.86
CA SER A 5 -4.30 35.09 -16.52
C SER A 5 -5.49 34.24 -16.04
N ILE A 6 -5.22 33.22 -15.27
CA ILE A 6 -6.22 32.33 -14.67
C ILE A 6 -7.26 33.09 -13.82
N GLN A 7 -6.91 34.30 -13.34
CA GLN A 7 -7.82 35.20 -12.63
C GLN A 7 -8.97 35.74 -13.51
N ASP A 8 -8.74 35.93 -14.82
CA ASP A 8 -9.79 36.44 -15.74
C ASP A 8 -10.85 35.36 -16.06
N VAL A 9 -10.52 34.09 -15.94
CA VAL A 9 -11.46 32.97 -16.19
C VAL A 9 -12.44 32.80 -15.03
N ARG A 10 -12.02 33.06 -13.77
CA ARG A 10 -12.90 33.03 -12.59
C ARG A 10 -14.00 34.13 -12.64
N ALA A 11 -13.71 35.26 -13.22
CA ALA A 11 -14.66 36.37 -13.33
C ALA A 11 -15.81 36.17 -14.35
N LEU A 12 -15.68 35.20 -15.27
CA LEU A 12 -16.63 34.98 -16.36
C LEU A 12 -17.68 33.86 -16.07
N CYS A 13 -17.57 33.13 -14.92
CA CYS A 13 -18.47 32.02 -14.56
C CYS A 13 -19.51 32.35 -13.47
N THR A 14 -19.87 33.62 -13.27
CA THR A 14 -20.96 34.00 -12.38
C THR A 14 -22.30 33.93 -13.10
N THR A 15 -22.84 32.75 -13.31
CA THR A 15 -24.24 32.60 -13.63
C THR A 15 -25.02 32.35 -12.35
N LYS A 16 -25.77 33.35 -11.89
CA LYS A 16 -26.77 33.30 -10.83
C LYS A 16 -26.31 32.89 -9.43
N GLY A 17 -25.48 33.68 -8.76
CA GLY A 17 -25.44 33.67 -7.28
C GLY A 17 -25.05 32.39 -6.56
N LYS A 18 -24.61 31.34 -7.26
CA LYS A 18 -24.12 30.08 -6.68
C LYS A 18 -22.60 30.15 -6.69
N VAL A 19 -22.01 30.31 -5.53
CA VAL A 19 -20.54 30.14 -5.38
C VAL A 19 -20.22 28.72 -5.85
N MET A 20 -19.29 28.62 -6.82
CA MET A 20 -18.79 27.28 -7.22
C MET A 20 -17.95 26.72 -6.06
N ALA A 21 -18.22 25.49 -5.67
CA ALA A 21 -17.41 24.83 -4.65
C ALA A 21 -15.95 24.76 -5.10
N GLY A 22 -15.04 24.95 -4.16
CA GLY A 22 -13.62 24.70 -4.35
C GLY A 22 -13.31 23.21 -4.44
N LYS A 23 -12.04 22.87 -4.61
CA LYS A 23 -11.54 21.53 -4.84
C LYS A 23 -10.55 21.09 -3.77
N LEU A 24 -10.46 19.77 -3.56
CA LEU A 24 -9.38 19.15 -2.81
C LEU A 24 -8.27 18.71 -3.76
N TYR A 25 -7.03 19.16 -3.49
CA TYR A 25 -5.82 18.73 -4.18
C TYR A 25 -4.96 17.87 -3.26
N LEU A 26 -4.77 16.59 -3.59
CA LEU A 26 -3.81 15.73 -2.90
C LEU A 26 -2.43 16.02 -3.51
N CYS A 27 -1.54 16.60 -2.72
CA CYS A 27 -0.24 17.08 -3.16
C CYS A 27 0.87 16.22 -2.55
N ALA A 28 1.49 15.37 -3.37
CA ALA A 28 2.57 14.51 -2.93
C ALA A 28 3.81 15.33 -2.54
N THR A 29 4.34 15.08 -1.35
CA THR A 29 5.56 15.69 -0.80
C THR A 29 6.77 14.76 -0.98
N PRO A 30 8.00 15.26 -0.92
CA PRO A 30 9.20 14.45 -1.00
C PRO A 30 9.26 13.37 0.09
N ILE A 31 9.82 12.21 -0.24
CA ILE A 31 10.03 11.10 0.71
C ILE A 31 11.46 11.06 1.27
N GLY A 32 12.26 12.08 0.97
CA GLY A 32 13.64 12.18 1.46
C GLY A 32 14.52 13.11 0.64
N ASN A 33 14.17 13.38 -0.61
CA ASN A 33 14.88 14.30 -1.49
C ASN A 33 13.95 15.42 -1.97
N LEU A 34 14.29 16.67 -1.69
CA LEU A 34 13.48 17.84 -2.06
C LEU A 34 13.30 17.99 -3.58
N GLU A 35 14.21 17.45 -4.38
CA GLU A 35 14.14 17.52 -5.85
C GLU A 35 13.03 16.63 -6.42
N ASP A 36 12.50 15.68 -5.64
CA ASP A 36 11.42 14.79 -6.08
C ASP A 36 10.04 15.46 -6.08
N ILE A 37 9.90 16.67 -5.53
CA ILE A 37 8.64 17.41 -5.61
C ILE A 37 8.38 17.87 -7.05
N THR A 38 7.17 17.70 -7.52
CA THR A 38 6.85 18.14 -8.89
C THR A 38 6.61 19.64 -8.96
N CYS A 39 7.00 20.27 -10.10
CA CYS A 39 6.69 21.68 -10.36
C CYS A 39 5.19 21.98 -10.25
N ARG A 40 4.33 21.01 -10.59
CA ARG A 40 2.88 21.15 -10.49
C ARG A 40 2.43 21.22 -9.04
N VAL A 41 2.99 20.40 -8.16
CA VAL A 41 2.70 20.44 -6.71
C VAL A 41 3.10 21.78 -6.12
N VAL A 42 4.34 22.24 -6.38
CA VAL A 42 4.81 23.55 -5.89
C VAL A 42 3.90 24.70 -6.34
N ARG A 43 3.50 24.70 -7.62
CA ARG A 43 2.57 25.68 -8.15
C ARG A 43 1.21 25.62 -7.45
N THR A 44 0.61 24.43 -7.34
CA THR A 44 -0.70 24.25 -6.70
C THR A 44 -0.66 24.70 -5.24
N LEU A 45 0.39 24.37 -4.48
CA LEU A 45 0.55 24.81 -3.09
C LEU A 45 0.66 26.34 -2.95
N LYS A 46 1.13 27.04 -3.98
CA LYS A 46 1.16 28.51 -4.03
C LYS A 46 -0.18 29.16 -4.42
N GLU A 47 -1.03 28.43 -5.14
CA GLU A 47 -2.27 28.92 -5.73
C GLU A 47 -3.51 28.62 -4.87
N VAL A 48 -3.52 27.56 -4.05
CA VAL A 48 -4.66 27.21 -3.19
C VAL A 48 -4.85 28.21 -2.05
N ASP A 49 -6.06 28.25 -1.50
CA ASP A 49 -6.42 29.15 -0.41
C ASP A 49 -5.95 28.65 0.97
N LEU A 50 -5.82 27.32 1.13
CA LEU A 50 -5.43 26.70 2.39
C LEU A 50 -4.67 25.39 2.15
N ILE A 51 -3.66 25.11 2.97
CA ILE A 51 -2.97 23.83 3.02
C ILE A 51 -3.37 23.11 4.30
N ALA A 52 -3.92 21.88 4.19
CA ALA A 52 -4.10 20.94 5.27
C ALA A 52 -2.86 20.03 5.36
N ALA A 53 -2.21 19.98 6.51
CA ALA A 53 -0.95 19.25 6.71
C ALA A 53 -1.03 18.33 7.93
N GLU A 54 -0.41 17.15 7.83
CA GLU A 54 -0.37 16.17 8.92
C GLU A 54 0.40 16.72 10.14
N ASP A 55 1.66 17.12 9.98
CA ASP A 55 2.42 17.88 10.97
C ASP A 55 2.86 19.23 10.40
N THR A 56 2.22 20.28 10.89
CA THR A 56 2.52 21.66 10.45
C THR A 56 3.95 22.11 10.75
N ARG A 57 4.60 21.54 11.80
CA ARG A 57 5.98 21.87 12.19
C ARG A 57 7.00 21.30 11.20
N ASN A 58 6.72 20.14 10.62
CA ASN A 58 7.53 19.54 9.57
C ASN A 58 7.25 20.21 8.22
N SER A 59 5.98 20.36 7.89
CA SER A 59 5.54 20.95 6.61
C SER A 59 6.03 22.36 6.40
N ILE A 60 6.13 23.20 7.46
CA ILE A 60 6.62 24.60 7.33
C ILE A 60 8.04 24.67 6.77
N LYS A 61 8.90 23.68 7.02
CA LYS A 61 10.27 23.64 6.50
C LYS A 61 10.25 23.47 4.97
N LEU A 62 9.39 22.56 4.48
CA LEU A 62 9.17 22.32 3.05
C LEU A 62 8.60 23.57 2.37
N LEU A 63 7.55 24.16 2.94
CA LEU A 63 6.89 25.34 2.38
C LEU A 63 7.85 26.53 2.32
N ASN A 64 8.65 26.76 3.35
CA ASN A 64 9.67 27.81 3.37
C ASN A 64 10.75 27.60 2.30
N HIS A 65 11.19 26.35 2.08
CA HIS A 65 12.19 26.03 1.07
C HIS A 65 11.74 26.39 -0.34
N PHE A 66 10.44 26.20 -0.65
CA PHE A 66 9.86 26.54 -1.96
C PHE A 66 9.18 27.90 -1.99
N GLU A 67 9.38 28.74 -0.97
CA GLU A 67 8.79 30.07 -0.86
C GLU A 67 7.25 30.08 -1.01
N ILE A 68 6.59 29.07 -0.40
CA ILE A 68 5.14 28.94 -0.36
C ILE A 68 4.65 29.64 0.91
N ARG A 69 3.73 30.62 0.74
CA ARG A 69 3.19 31.46 1.82
C ARG A 69 1.73 31.18 2.12
N THR A 70 1.16 30.18 1.50
CA THR A 70 -0.25 29.78 1.67
C THR A 70 -0.51 29.41 3.13
N PRO A 71 -1.62 29.89 3.73
CA PRO A 71 -2.00 29.55 5.10
C PRO A 71 -2.09 28.05 5.29
N MET A 72 -1.74 27.57 6.48
CA MET A 72 -1.70 26.15 6.79
C MET A 72 -2.55 25.81 8.03
N THR A 73 -3.21 24.67 8.02
CA THR A 73 -3.94 24.09 9.17
C THR A 73 -3.54 22.64 9.38
N SER A 74 -3.68 22.14 10.61
CA SER A 74 -3.40 20.73 10.90
C SER A 74 -4.55 19.82 10.46
N TYR A 75 -4.21 18.65 9.93
CA TYR A 75 -5.13 17.55 9.62
C TYR A 75 -4.40 16.23 9.88
N HIS A 76 -4.67 15.58 11.00
CA HIS A 76 -3.95 14.40 11.46
C HIS A 76 -4.90 13.36 12.07
N GLU A 77 -4.43 12.16 12.36
CA GLU A 77 -5.21 11.02 12.84
C GLU A 77 -6.18 11.36 14.00
N TYR A 78 -5.74 12.19 14.95
CA TYR A 78 -6.53 12.52 16.14
C TYR A 78 -7.67 13.53 15.91
N ASN A 79 -7.67 14.26 14.78
CA ASN A 79 -8.70 15.25 14.47
C ASN A 79 -9.39 15.00 13.13
N LYS A 80 -9.07 13.94 12.42
CA LYS A 80 -9.41 13.70 11.00
C LYS A 80 -10.89 13.82 10.69
N ILE A 81 -11.78 13.30 11.54
CA ILE A 81 -13.23 13.28 11.25
C ILE A 81 -13.82 14.69 11.35
N GLU A 82 -13.69 15.34 12.51
CA GLU A 82 -14.25 16.69 12.71
C GLU A 82 -13.61 17.68 11.72
N LYS A 83 -12.30 17.59 11.56
CA LYS A 83 -11.55 18.48 10.69
C LYS A 83 -11.89 18.28 9.20
N ALA A 84 -12.19 17.05 8.77
CA ALA A 84 -12.64 16.79 7.40
C ALA A 84 -13.90 17.61 7.05
N TYR A 85 -14.93 17.57 7.92
CA TYR A 85 -16.14 18.37 7.69
C TYR A 85 -15.88 19.87 7.69
N GLN A 86 -15.01 20.37 8.59
CA GLN A 86 -14.61 21.79 8.59
C GLN A 86 -13.91 22.21 7.28
N LEU A 87 -13.10 21.32 6.70
CA LEU A 87 -12.44 21.56 5.43
C LEU A 87 -13.44 21.51 4.27
N VAL A 88 -14.36 20.56 4.30
CA VAL A 88 -15.44 20.47 3.31
C VAL A 88 -16.31 21.70 3.31
N ASP A 89 -16.70 22.24 4.48
CA ASP A 89 -17.49 23.47 4.56
C ASP A 89 -16.76 24.65 3.91
N LYS A 90 -15.45 24.77 4.14
CA LYS A 90 -14.63 25.79 3.46
C LYS A 90 -14.59 25.60 1.92
N MET A 91 -14.49 24.36 1.46
CA MET A 91 -14.56 24.08 0.02
C MET A 91 -15.95 24.40 -0.56
N ARG A 92 -17.05 24.18 0.18
CA ARG A 92 -18.40 24.62 -0.21
C ARG A 92 -18.51 26.12 -0.32
N GLU A 93 -17.74 26.87 0.47
CA GLU A 93 -17.61 28.33 0.38
C GLU A 93 -16.76 28.80 -0.81
N GLY A 94 -16.17 27.87 -1.57
CA GLY A 94 -15.41 28.13 -2.78
C GLY A 94 -13.89 28.12 -2.60
N LEU A 95 -13.36 27.74 -1.42
CA LEU A 95 -11.91 27.68 -1.19
C LEU A 95 -11.31 26.41 -1.80
N ASP A 96 -10.22 26.55 -2.54
CA ASP A 96 -9.37 25.44 -2.97
C ASP A 96 -8.44 25.02 -1.83
N ILE A 97 -8.40 23.74 -1.52
CA ILE A 97 -7.59 23.20 -0.40
C ILE A 97 -6.60 22.16 -0.93
N ALA A 98 -5.33 22.29 -0.54
CA ALA A 98 -4.34 21.24 -0.75
C ALA A 98 -4.17 20.40 0.53
N LEU A 99 -4.17 19.08 0.40
CA LEU A 99 -3.75 18.16 1.44
C LEU A 99 -2.31 17.71 1.18
N ILE A 100 -1.46 17.80 2.19
CA ILE A 100 -0.11 17.25 2.22
C ILE A 100 0.08 16.37 3.44
N THR A 101 0.93 15.38 3.33
CA THR A 101 1.39 14.51 4.42
C THR A 101 2.86 14.79 4.74
N ASP A 102 3.40 14.22 5.79
CA ASP A 102 4.79 14.40 6.18
C ASP A 102 5.76 13.91 5.09
N ALA A 103 5.40 12.82 4.39
CA ALA A 103 6.20 12.27 3.29
C ALA A 103 5.34 11.49 2.30
N GLY A 104 5.50 11.75 1.02
CA GLY A 104 4.88 11.00 -0.07
C GLY A 104 3.50 11.47 -0.48
N THR A 105 2.72 10.57 -1.06
CA THR A 105 1.41 10.83 -1.64
C THR A 105 0.32 10.71 -0.57
N PRO A 106 -0.47 11.78 -0.32
CA PRO A 106 -1.57 11.76 0.65
C PRO A 106 -2.63 10.70 0.32
N GLY A 107 -3.20 10.07 1.35
CA GLY A 107 -4.17 8.98 1.23
C GLY A 107 -3.53 7.60 1.06
N ILE A 108 -2.20 7.51 1.20
CA ILE A 108 -1.47 6.23 1.19
C ILE A 108 -0.83 6.01 2.57
N SER A 109 -1.52 5.27 3.44
CA SER A 109 -1.09 4.99 4.84
C SER A 109 -1.09 6.23 5.75
N ASP A 110 -2.02 7.15 5.51
CA ASP A 110 -2.23 8.36 6.29
C ASP A 110 -3.73 8.74 6.33
N PRO A 111 -4.16 9.67 7.19
CA PRO A 111 -5.58 10.02 7.36
C PRO A 111 -6.21 10.72 6.14
N GLY A 112 -5.47 10.93 5.05
CA GLY A 112 -5.98 11.57 3.83
C GLY A 112 -7.13 10.81 3.18
N GLU A 113 -7.19 9.48 3.33
CA GLU A 113 -8.28 8.65 2.82
C GLU A 113 -9.65 9.06 3.39
N ASP A 114 -9.71 9.43 4.68
CA ASP A 114 -10.95 9.86 5.33
C ASP A 114 -11.45 11.19 4.76
N LEU A 115 -10.53 12.16 4.52
CA LEU A 115 -10.92 13.43 3.90
C LEU A 115 -11.43 13.22 2.47
N VAL A 116 -10.77 12.38 1.69
CA VAL A 116 -11.21 12.02 0.33
C VAL A 116 -12.59 11.40 0.37
N ARG A 117 -12.85 10.45 1.27
CA ARG A 117 -14.16 9.83 1.43
C ARG A 117 -15.24 10.85 1.75
N VAL A 118 -15.00 11.73 2.73
CA VAL A 118 -15.96 12.78 3.09
C VAL A 118 -16.19 13.75 1.90
N CYS A 119 -15.15 14.11 1.14
CA CYS A 119 -15.29 14.93 -0.05
C CYS A 119 -16.23 14.28 -1.10
N TYR A 120 -16.09 12.97 -1.34
CA TYR A 120 -17.00 12.26 -2.25
C TYR A 120 -18.43 12.22 -1.73
N GLU A 121 -18.65 11.97 -0.44
CA GLU A 121 -19.97 11.97 0.21
C GLU A 121 -20.66 13.34 0.07
N GLU A 122 -19.87 14.41 0.09
CA GLU A 122 -20.35 15.80 0.07
C GLU A 122 -20.28 16.48 -1.32
N GLY A 123 -19.91 15.72 -2.35
CA GLY A 123 -19.88 16.19 -3.75
C GLY A 123 -18.78 17.20 -4.05
N ILE A 124 -17.69 17.20 -3.27
CA ILE A 124 -16.51 18.02 -3.52
C ILE A 124 -15.59 17.32 -4.53
N GLU A 125 -15.12 18.05 -5.52
CA GLU A 125 -14.16 17.54 -6.50
C GLU A 125 -12.80 17.30 -5.87
N VAL A 126 -12.21 16.10 -6.11
CA VAL A 126 -10.89 15.69 -5.62
C VAL A 126 -9.97 15.46 -6.80
N THR A 127 -8.75 15.99 -6.73
CA THR A 127 -7.68 15.78 -7.72
C THR A 127 -6.40 15.34 -7.01
N SER A 128 -5.83 14.21 -7.40
CA SER A 128 -4.50 13.80 -6.92
C SER A 128 -3.42 14.21 -7.93
N LEU A 129 -2.38 14.86 -7.43
CA LEU A 129 -1.23 15.24 -8.23
C LEU A 129 -0.17 14.13 -8.15
N PRO A 130 0.26 13.55 -9.29
CA PRO A 130 1.33 12.53 -9.28
C PRO A 130 2.59 13.02 -8.59
N GLY A 131 3.24 12.14 -7.83
CA GLY A 131 4.47 12.47 -7.14
C GLY A 131 5.08 11.27 -6.40
N PRO A 132 6.02 11.51 -5.48
CA PRO A 132 6.72 10.46 -4.75
C PRO A 132 5.79 9.54 -3.97
N ALA A 133 6.06 8.23 -4.05
CA ALA A 133 5.41 7.21 -3.24
C ALA A 133 6.42 6.10 -2.92
N ALA A 134 6.77 5.92 -1.66
CA ALA A 134 7.82 4.99 -1.25
C ALA A 134 7.54 3.54 -1.68
N CYS A 135 6.28 3.08 -1.64
CA CYS A 135 5.89 1.74 -2.07
C CYS A 135 6.16 1.51 -3.57
N ILE A 136 5.87 2.48 -4.43
CA ILE A 136 6.11 2.37 -5.87
C ILE A 136 7.61 2.50 -6.18
N THR A 137 8.31 3.41 -5.52
CA THR A 137 9.76 3.58 -5.66
C THR A 137 10.48 2.28 -5.28
N ALA A 138 10.15 1.69 -4.13
CA ALA A 138 10.71 0.40 -3.71
C ALA A 138 10.37 -0.72 -4.69
N LEU A 139 9.11 -0.84 -5.11
CA LEU A 139 8.66 -1.89 -6.03
C LEU A 139 9.42 -1.85 -7.35
N THR A 140 9.60 -0.66 -7.95
CA THR A 140 10.25 -0.52 -9.26
C THR A 140 11.75 -0.87 -9.23
N MET A 141 12.41 -0.73 -8.08
CA MET A 141 13.83 -1.06 -7.91
C MET A 141 14.09 -2.41 -7.25
N SER A 142 13.03 -3.13 -6.84
CA SER A 142 13.13 -4.36 -6.05
C SER A 142 13.58 -5.59 -6.85
N GLY A 143 13.38 -5.61 -8.18
CA GLY A 143 13.55 -6.82 -8.98
C GLY A 143 12.44 -7.88 -8.79
N GLN A 144 11.41 -7.61 -7.98
CA GLN A 144 10.23 -8.46 -7.83
C GLN A 144 9.20 -8.19 -8.94
N PRO A 145 8.27 -9.13 -9.23
CA PRO A 145 7.21 -8.91 -10.21
C PRO A 145 6.35 -7.68 -9.86
N THR A 146 6.21 -6.75 -10.81
CA THR A 146 5.52 -5.47 -10.60
C THR A 146 4.09 -5.44 -11.09
N ARG A 147 3.67 -6.41 -11.93
CA ARG A 147 2.35 -6.41 -12.57
C ARG A 147 1.19 -6.51 -11.58
N ARG A 148 1.36 -7.26 -10.51
CA ARG A 148 0.38 -7.45 -9.44
C ARG A 148 1.11 -7.37 -8.11
N PHE A 149 0.65 -6.50 -7.22
CA PHE A 149 1.20 -6.37 -5.88
C PHE A 149 0.10 -6.09 -4.86
N ALA A 150 0.37 -6.36 -3.61
CA ALA A 150 -0.43 -6.03 -2.45
C ALA A 150 0.38 -5.05 -1.59
N PHE A 151 -0.24 -3.96 -1.18
CA PHE A 151 0.35 -2.98 -0.29
C PHE A 151 -0.33 -3.08 1.07
N GLU A 152 0.44 -3.46 2.09
CA GLU A 152 -0.06 -3.70 3.45
C GLU A 152 0.27 -2.53 4.40
N ALA A 153 0.93 -1.48 3.89
CA ALA A 153 1.38 -0.34 4.70
C ALA A 153 2.22 -0.81 5.92
N PHE A 154 1.95 -0.26 7.10
CA PHE A 154 2.51 -0.77 8.36
C PHE A 154 1.62 -1.89 8.91
N LEU A 155 2.20 -3.02 9.27
CA LEU A 155 1.43 -4.08 9.91
C LEU A 155 0.82 -3.61 11.24
N PRO A 156 -0.40 -4.05 11.59
CA PRO A 156 -1.08 -3.64 12.81
C PRO A 156 -0.21 -3.83 14.06
N ARG A 157 -0.32 -2.92 15.01
CA ARG A 157 0.39 -3.02 16.30
C ARG A 157 -0.30 -3.99 17.25
N GLU A 158 -1.61 -4.09 17.16
CA GLU A 158 -2.42 -5.01 17.97
C GLU A 158 -2.16 -6.44 17.52
N LYS A 159 -1.82 -7.31 18.48
CA LYS A 159 -1.34 -8.69 18.20
C LYS A 159 -2.35 -9.52 17.42
N LYS A 160 -3.64 -9.41 17.74
CA LYS A 160 -4.70 -10.21 17.09
C LYS A 160 -4.93 -9.78 15.65
N GLU A 161 -4.98 -8.48 15.40
CA GLU A 161 -5.13 -7.92 14.04
C GLU A 161 -3.91 -8.24 13.18
N ARG A 162 -2.72 -8.08 13.76
CA ARG A 162 -1.45 -8.41 13.09
C ARG A 162 -1.39 -9.88 12.69
N ALA A 163 -1.76 -10.81 13.58
CA ALA A 163 -1.82 -12.23 13.27
C ALA A 163 -2.84 -12.55 12.17
N ALA A 164 -3.99 -11.86 12.15
CA ALA A 164 -4.99 -12.00 11.11
C ALA A 164 -4.46 -11.56 9.73
N VAL A 165 -3.77 -10.42 9.66
CA VAL A 165 -3.13 -9.96 8.41
C VAL A 165 -2.05 -10.95 7.96
N LEU A 166 -1.13 -11.34 8.85
CA LEU A 166 -0.08 -12.31 8.53
C LEU A 166 -0.65 -13.61 7.98
N SER A 167 -1.72 -14.14 8.58
CA SER A 167 -2.37 -15.37 8.11
C SER A 167 -2.94 -15.26 6.69
N GLN A 168 -3.42 -14.08 6.29
CA GLN A 168 -3.91 -13.83 4.93
C GLN A 168 -2.75 -13.82 3.90
N LEU A 169 -1.56 -13.43 4.32
CA LEU A 169 -0.39 -13.34 3.45
C LEU A 169 0.27 -14.71 3.16
N VAL A 170 -0.07 -15.77 3.90
CA VAL A 170 0.54 -17.11 3.73
C VAL A 170 0.45 -17.59 2.27
N ASN A 171 -0.71 -17.41 1.64
CA ASN A 171 -0.95 -17.84 0.27
C ASN A 171 -1.00 -16.69 -0.75
N GLU A 172 -0.51 -15.51 -0.37
CA GLU A 172 -0.46 -14.37 -1.28
C GLU A 172 0.52 -14.64 -2.43
N THR A 173 0.01 -14.54 -3.66
CA THR A 173 0.77 -14.78 -4.90
C THR A 173 1.31 -13.50 -5.54
N ARG A 174 0.80 -12.33 -5.11
CA ARG A 174 1.28 -11.04 -5.56
C ARG A 174 2.53 -10.64 -4.79
N THR A 175 3.33 -9.76 -5.35
CA THR A 175 4.41 -9.10 -4.60
C THR A 175 3.80 -8.32 -3.42
N ILE A 176 4.33 -8.51 -2.22
CA ILE A 176 3.84 -7.86 -0.99
C ILE A 176 4.76 -6.70 -0.66
N ILE A 177 4.18 -5.54 -0.32
CA ILE A 177 4.94 -4.35 0.07
C ILE A 177 4.52 -3.94 1.47
N ILE A 178 5.49 -3.83 2.38
CA ILE A 178 5.29 -3.47 3.79
C ILE A 178 6.22 -2.31 4.14
N TYR A 179 5.69 -1.30 4.83
CA TYR A 179 6.47 -0.25 5.48
C TYR A 179 6.89 -0.70 6.88
N GLU A 180 8.12 -0.35 7.28
CA GLU A 180 8.55 -0.67 8.64
C GLU A 180 9.52 0.36 9.21
N ALA A 181 9.36 0.58 10.52
CA ALA A 181 10.26 1.42 11.31
C ALA A 181 11.46 0.62 11.83
N PRO A 182 12.63 1.23 12.02
CA PRO A 182 13.86 0.51 12.40
C PRO A 182 13.70 -0.29 13.70
N HIS A 183 13.02 0.25 14.68
CA HIS A 183 12.84 -0.39 16.00
C HIS A 183 11.88 -1.59 16.00
N HIS A 184 11.14 -1.82 14.95
CA HIS A 184 10.25 -2.97 14.77
C HIS A 184 10.75 -3.96 13.70
N LEU A 185 11.75 -3.57 12.89
CA LEU A 185 12.17 -4.31 11.70
C LEU A 185 12.51 -5.78 11.99
N ILE A 186 13.37 -6.05 12.98
CA ILE A 186 13.83 -7.42 13.28
C ILE A 186 12.64 -8.29 13.64
N ARG A 187 11.81 -7.83 14.57
CA ARG A 187 10.60 -8.57 14.97
C ARG A 187 9.67 -8.84 13.79
N THR A 188 9.47 -7.86 12.93
CA THR A 188 8.62 -8.01 11.74
C THR A 188 9.20 -9.03 10.75
N LEU A 189 10.52 -9.02 10.54
CA LEU A 189 11.20 -10.01 9.70
C LEU A 189 11.09 -11.43 10.29
N GLU A 190 11.21 -11.60 11.60
CA GLU A 190 11.03 -12.89 12.28
C GLU A 190 9.60 -13.42 12.11
N GLU A 191 8.58 -12.60 12.40
CA GLU A 191 7.17 -12.97 12.24
C GLU A 191 6.81 -13.32 10.79
N LEU A 192 7.35 -12.55 9.82
CA LEU A 192 7.16 -12.83 8.40
C LEU A 192 7.87 -14.13 7.98
N TYR A 193 9.09 -14.38 8.46
CA TYR A 193 9.82 -15.62 8.21
C TYR A 193 9.08 -16.86 8.74
N GLU A 194 8.59 -16.79 9.98
CA GLU A 194 7.80 -17.85 10.60
C GLU A 194 6.51 -18.12 9.83
N THR A 195 5.86 -17.08 9.32
CA THR A 195 4.55 -17.19 8.66
C THR A 195 4.66 -17.54 7.17
N LEU A 196 5.57 -16.90 6.45
CA LEU A 196 5.68 -17.00 4.98
C LEU A 196 6.75 -18.01 4.53
N GLY A 197 7.63 -18.46 5.44
CA GLY A 197 8.83 -19.23 5.10
C GLY A 197 9.95 -18.33 4.56
N ASP A 198 11.01 -18.95 4.06
CA ASP A 198 12.23 -18.25 3.60
C ASP A 198 12.07 -17.68 2.17
N ARG A 199 11.11 -16.77 1.99
CA ARG A 199 10.88 -16.12 0.69
C ARG A 199 11.99 -15.12 0.38
N LYS A 200 12.21 -14.91 -0.91
CA LYS A 200 13.02 -13.79 -1.41
C LYS A 200 12.34 -12.47 -1.10
N LEU A 201 13.13 -11.49 -0.70
CA LEU A 201 12.66 -10.13 -0.50
C LEU A 201 13.74 -9.13 -0.91
N THR A 202 13.31 -7.89 -1.15
CA THR A 202 14.21 -6.74 -1.27
C THR A 202 13.93 -5.82 -0.11
N VAL A 203 14.94 -5.57 0.69
CA VAL A 203 14.92 -4.60 1.79
C VAL A 203 15.41 -3.27 1.23
N CYS A 204 14.52 -2.28 1.12
CA CYS A 204 14.85 -0.92 0.76
C CYS A 204 14.93 -0.07 2.03
N ARG A 205 16.00 0.70 2.17
CA ARG A 205 16.25 1.57 3.32
C ARG A 205 16.52 2.99 2.86
N GLU A 206 15.97 3.98 3.57
CA GLU A 206 16.25 5.41 3.36
C GLU A 206 16.11 5.84 1.89
N LEU A 207 15.03 5.40 1.24
CA LEU A 207 14.76 5.71 -0.18
C LEU A 207 14.88 7.21 -0.46
N THR A 208 15.53 7.55 -1.56
CA THR A 208 15.84 8.90 -2.06
C THR A 208 16.78 9.73 -1.18
N LYS A 209 17.11 9.27 0.03
CA LYS A 209 18.01 9.96 0.96
C LYS A 209 19.48 9.63 0.67
N ARG A 210 20.40 10.36 1.33
CA ARG A 210 21.85 10.20 1.18
C ARG A 210 22.35 8.76 1.42
N TYR A 211 21.69 8.02 2.29
CA TYR A 211 22.05 6.65 2.67
C TYR A 211 21.04 5.63 2.17
N GLU A 212 20.53 5.88 0.95
CA GLU A 212 19.67 4.92 0.27
C GLU A 212 20.41 3.60 0.03
N GLU A 213 19.79 2.52 0.47
CA GLU A 213 20.28 1.16 0.27
C GLU A 213 19.15 0.24 -0.20
N LYS A 214 19.51 -0.75 -1.01
CA LYS A 214 18.66 -1.86 -1.40
C LYS A 214 19.43 -3.17 -1.34
N THR A 215 18.86 -4.16 -0.69
CA THR A 215 19.47 -5.49 -0.55
C THR A 215 18.49 -6.55 -1.02
N LEU A 216 18.84 -7.27 -2.08
CA LEU A 216 18.15 -8.48 -2.53
C LEU A 216 18.63 -9.63 -1.67
N THR A 217 17.72 -10.37 -1.02
CA THR A 217 18.05 -11.35 0.01
C THR A 217 16.89 -12.33 0.25
N THR A 218 17.04 -13.18 1.25
CA THR A 218 15.97 -13.98 1.87
C THR A 218 15.75 -13.57 3.32
N PHE A 219 14.66 -14.04 3.94
CA PHE A 219 14.43 -13.74 5.36
C PHE A 219 15.55 -14.28 6.26
N SER A 220 16.03 -15.50 6.01
CA SER A 220 17.10 -16.11 6.80
C SER A 220 18.41 -15.31 6.70
N GLU A 221 18.79 -14.88 5.51
CA GLU A 221 20.01 -14.10 5.28
C GLU A 221 19.95 -12.72 5.93
N ILE A 222 18.84 -11.99 5.76
CA ILE A 222 18.71 -10.65 6.32
C ILE A 222 18.59 -10.66 7.86
N LEU A 223 17.95 -11.65 8.43
CA LEU A 223 17.92 -11.87 9.88
C LEU A 223 19.32 -12.16 10.43
N GLN A 224 20.13 -12.94 9.70
CA GLN A 224 21.53 -13.18 10.08
C GLN A 224 22.36 -11.88 10.02
N TYR A 225 22.15 -11.04 9.00
CA TYR A 225 22.83 -9.74 8.89
C TYR A 225 22.49 -8.82 10.09
N TYR A 226 21.23 -8.76 10.50
CA TYR A 226 20.81 -7.91 11.62
C TYR A 226 21.16 -8.42 13.02
N LYS A 227 21.79 -9.60 13.15
CA LYS A 227 22.40 -10.02 14.43
C LYS A 227 23.57 -9.14 14.85
N ASP A 228 24.35 -8.67 13.86
CA ASP A 228 25.55 -7.89 14.07
C ASP A 228 25.39 -6.41 13.67
N ASN A 229 24.25 -6.05 13.06
CA ASN A 229 24.00 -4.71 12.52
C ASN A 229 22.67 -4.16 13.07
N GLU A 230 22.71 -3.01 13.71
CA GLU A 230 21.52 -2.36 14.23
C GLU A 230 20.70 -1.70 13.09
N PRO A 231 19.39 -1.96 12.96
CA PRO A 231 18.54 -1.29 11.99
C PRO A 231 18.46 0.22 12.23
N ARG A 232 18.61 1.01 11.16
CA ARG A 232 18.52 2.49 11.20
C ARG A 232 17.80 3.01 9.98
N GLY A 233 17.06 4.11 10.18
CA GLY A 233 16.30 4.74 9.11
C GLY A 233 14.97 4.05 8.84
N GLU A 234 14.32 4.37 7.73
CA GLU A 234 13.00 3.90 7.34
C GLU A 234 13.12 2.78 6.29
N TYR A 235 12.25 1.82 6.37
CA TYR A 235 12.31 0.61 5.55
C TYR A 235 11.05 0.40 4.72
N VAL A 236 11.26 -0.12 3.50
CA VAL A 236 10.22 -0.73 2.68
C VAL A 236 10.66 -2.14 2.34
N LEU A 237 9.87 -3.12 2.76
CA LEU A 237 10.06 -4.53 2.45
C LEU A 237 9.25 -4.89 1.21
N VAL A 238 9.90 -5.39 0.17
CA VAL A 238 9.24 -5.87 -1.06
C VAL A 238 9.47 -7.36 -1.16
N ILE A 239 8.43 -8.15 -0.85
CA ILE A 239 8.51 -9.59 -0.62
C ILE A 239 7.93 -10.32 -1.83
N ALA A 240 8.60 -11.37 -2.30
CA ALA A 240 8.06 -12.23 -3.34
C ALA A 240 6.75 -12.89 -2.92
N GLY A 241 5.75 -12.86 -3.79
CA GLY A 241 4.56 -13.68 -3.64
C GLY A 241 4.87 -15.18 -3.78
N LYS A 242 4.00 -16.03 -3.27
CA LYS A 242 4.07 -17.47 -3.47
C LYS A 242 3.81 -17.82 -4.92
N THR A 243 4.61 -18.72 -5.51
CA THR A 243 4.38 -19.16 -6.89
C THR A 243 3.19 -20.11 -6.97
N PHE A 244 2.59 -20.20 -8.16
CA PHE A 244 1.51 -21.18 -8.40
C PHE A 244 1.99 -22.60 -8.27
N GLU A 245 3.27 -22.87 -8.59
CA GLU A 245 3.92 -24.17 -8.41
C GLU A 245 4.04 -24.55 -6.94
N GLU A 246 4.46 -23.61 -6.09
CA GLU A 246 4.53 -23.82 -4.64
C GLU A 246 3.15 -24.10 -4.03
N LEU A 247 2.12 -23.31 -4.40
CA LEU A 247 0.74 -23.55 -3.96
C LEU A 247 0.27 -24.94 -4.36
N LYS A 248 0.50 -25.32 -5.62
CA LYS A 248 0.11 -26.65 -6.10
C LYS A 248 0.84 -27.78 -5.38
N GLN A 249 2.13 -27.63 -5.10
CA GLN A 249 2.90 -28.61 -4.37
C GLN A 249 2.42 -28.78 -2.91
N GLU A 250 2.04 -27.68 -2.26
CA GLU A 250 1.47 -27.72 -0.92
C GLU A 250 0.08 -28.38 -0.90
N GLU A 251 -0.77 -28.04 -1.86
CA GLU A 251 -2.06 -28.72 -2.01
C GLU A 251 -1.87 -30.22 -2.23
N GLN A 252 -0.93 -30.61 -3.09
CA GLN A 252 -0.60 -32.03 -3.31
C GLN A 252 -0.13 -32.71 -2.03
N LYS A 253 0.80 -32.11 -1.28
CA LYS A 253 1.28 -32.65 0.00
C LYS A 253 0.16 -32.78 1.04
N ASN A 254 -0.74 -31.81 1.11
CA ASN A 254 -1.90 -31.89 2.01
C ASN A 254 -2.80 -33.08 1.66
N TRP A 255 -3.01 -33.34 0.38
CA TRP A 255 -3.77 -34.49 -0.06
C TRP A 255 -3.04 -35.83 0.16
N GLU A 256 -1.70 -35.84 0.09
CA GLU A 256 -0.89 -37.03 0.39
C GLU A 256 -1.01 -37.52 1.85
N ASN A 257 -1.31 -36.59 2.77
CA ASN A 257 -1.53 -36.90 4.18
C ASN A 257 -2.87 -37.60 4.46
N LEU A 258 -3.80 -37.60 3.50
CA LEU A 258 -5.06 -38.34 3.58
C LEU A 258 -4.93 -39.69 2.89
N SER A 259 -5.68 -40.72 3.36
CA SER A 259 -5.82 -41.96 2.59
C SER A 259 -6.49 -41.63 1.21
N LEU A 260 -6.36 -42.52 0.25
CA LEU A 260 -7.07 -42.35 -1.04
C LEU A 260 -8.57 -42.48 -0.86
N GLU A 261 -9.01 -43.33 0.05
CA GLU A 261 -10.41 -43.49 0.41
C GLU A 261 -10.99 -42.22 1.01
N ASP A 262 -10.32 -41.65 2.01
CA ASP A 262 -10.76 -40.39 2.64
C ASP A 262 -10.81 -39.24 1.62
N HIS A 263 -9.81 -39.16 0.75
CA HIS A 263 -9.79 -38.16 -0.31
C HIS A 263 -10.95 -38.32 -1.32
N MET A 264 -11.26 -39.58 -1.68
CA MET A 264 -12.44 -39.91 -2.49
C MET A 264 -13.74 -39.47 -1.80
N GLU A 265 -13.85 -39.79 -0.50
CA GLU A 265 -15.02 -39.46 0.31
C GLU A 265 -15.29 -37.95 0.39
N VAL A 266 -14.25 -37.09 0.41
CA VAL A 266 -14.39 -35.63 0.37
C VAL A 266 -15.21 -35.18 -0.84
N TYR A 267 -14.96 -35.76 -2.01
CA TYR A 267 -15.68 -35.42 -3.24
C TYR A 267 -17.06 -36.10 -3.30
N GLU A 268 -17.16 -37.34 -2.87
CA GLU A 268 -18.43 -38.08 -2.86
C GLU A 268 -19.46 -37.42 -1.91
N LYS A 269 -19.03 -36.89 -0.76
CA LYS A 269 -19.87 -36.09 0.16
C LYS A 269 -20.39 -34.77 -0.45
N GLN A 270 -19.70 -34.26 -1.47
CA GLN A 270 -20.15 -33.10 -2.23
C GLN A 270 -21.13 -33.47 -3.37
N GLY A 271 -21.51 -34.75 -3.47
CA GLY A 271 -22.43 -35.23 -4.51
C GLY A 271 -21.76 -35.54 -5.84
N ILE A 272 -20.43 -35.57 -5.90
CA ILE A 272 -19.67 -35.88 -7.11
C ILE A 272 -19.65 -37.40 -7.30
N SER A 273 -19.91 -37.86 -8.54
CA SER A 273 -19.88 -39.29 -8.84
C SER A 273 -18.49 -39.89 -8.60
N ARG A 274 -18.44 -41.17 -8.14
CA ARG A 274 -17.18 -41.90 -7.89
C ARG A 274 -16.20 -41.83 -9.08
N LYS A 275 -16.73 -41.91 -10.31
CA LYS A 275 -15.93 -41.81 -11.55
C LYS A 275 -15.28 -40.43 -11.73
N GLU A 276 -16.00 -39.39 -11.37
CA GLU A 276 -15.51 -38.01 -11.47
C GLU A 276 -14.59 -37.69 -10.28
N ALA A 277 -14.91 -38.15 -9.08
CA ALA A 277 -14.07 -38.05 -7.89
C ALA A 277 -12.68 -38.67 -8.14
N MET A 278 -12.58 -39.86 -8.74
CA MET A 278 -11.30 -40.45 -9.14
C MET A 278 -10.46 -39.58 -10.07
N LYS A 279 -11.09 -38.80 -10.97
CA LYS A 279 -10.34 -37.87 -11.83
C LYS A 279 -9.81 -36.67 -11.06
N LEU A 280 -10.61 -36.14 -10.14
CA LEU A 280 -10.21 -35.02 -9.28
C LEU A 280 -9.08 -35.44 -8.33
N VAL A 281 -9.21 -36.56 -7.64
CA VAL A 281 -8.17 -37.12 -6.78
C VAL A 281 -6.87 -37.39 -7.55
N ALA A 282 -6.94 -37.94 -8.75
CA ALA A 282 -5.76 -38.14 -9.59
C ALA A 282 -5.08 -36.82 -9.94
N LYS A 283 -5.87 -35.80 -10.30
CA LYS A 283 -5.39 -34.46 -10.61
C LYS A 283 -4.73 -33.78 -9.40
N ASP A 284 -5.38 -33.84 -8.25
CA ASP A 284 -4.93 -33.16 -7.02
C ASP A 284 -3.63 -33.77 -6.47
N ARG A 285 -3.50 -35.09 -6.57
CA ARG A 285 -2.28 -35.84 -6.15
C ARG A 285 -1.19 -35.88 -7.23
N GLY A 286 -1.48 -35.40 -8.46
CA GLY A 286 -0.53 -35.46 -9.58
C GLY A 286 -0.20 -36.89 -10.04
N ILE A 287 -1.09 -37.87 -9.77
CA ILE A 287 -0.94 -39.27 -10.19
C ILE A 287 -1.92 -39.65 -11.30
N SER A 288 -1.72 -40.82 -11.92
CA SER A 288 -2.65 -41.25 -12.96
C SER A 288 -3.97 -41.78 -12.35
N ARG A 289 -5.08 -41.62 -13.11
CA ARG A 289 -6.37 -42.20 -12.71
C ARG A 289 -6.30 -43.73 -12.53
N ARG A 290 -5.41 -44.38 -13.30
CA ARG A 290 -5.17 -45.83 -13.17
C ARG A 290 -4.55 -46.19 -11.83
N ASP A 291 -3.62 -45.37 -11.35
CA ASP A 291 -2.97 -45.61 -10.05
C ASP A 291 -3.96 -45.43 -8.90
N VAL A 292 -4.85 -44.40 -8.97
CA VAL A 292 -5.95 -44.21 -8.00
C VAL A 292 -6.86 -45.46 -7.99
N TYR A 293 -7.25 -45.96 -9.18
CA TYR A 293 -8.11 -47.14 -9.28
C TYR A 293 -7.46 -48.39 -8.70
N GLN A 294 -6.18 -48.61 -9.01
CA GLN A 294 -5.45 -49.79 -8.50
C GLN A 294 -5.30 -49.74 -6.97
N ALA A 295 -4.97 -48.58 -6.41
CA ALA A 295 -4.81 -48.40 -4.98
C ALA A 295 -6.13 -48.57 -4.18
N LEU A 296 -7.27 -48.21 -4.79
CA LEU A 296 -8.59 -48.42 -4.18
C LEU A 296 -9.11 -49.87 -4.25
N LEU A 297 -8.41 -50.75 -4.99
CA LEU A 297 -8.75 -52.19 -5.10
C LEU A 297 -7.86 -53.07 -4.22
N SER A 298 -6.75 -52.53 -3.73
CA SER A 298 -5.81 -53.22 -2.83
C SER A 298 -6.21 -53.05 -1.36
#